data_50be8f70220603843976168c92ef6560
#
_entry.id   50be8f70220603843976168c92ef6560
#
_cell.length_a   1.000
_cell.length_b   1.000
_cell.length_c   1.000
_cell.angle_alpha   90.00
_cell.angle_beta   90.00
_cell.angle_gamma   90.00
#
_symmetry.space_group_name_H-M   'P 1'
#
loop_
_entity.id
_entity.type
_entity.pdbx_description
1 polymer ?
#
loop_
_entity_poly.entity_id
_entity_poly.type
_entity_poly.pdbx_seq_one_letter_code
_entity_poly.pdbx_strand_id
1 'polypeptide(L)'
;VIKNKPVSPMTTLQKMWLKSKLSDPKIRLFLCDDTISALEKRLSDVKPLYNSSYFRYTDRFSDGDDYSDELYRKNFQAILNGVKSQEILEITFTSGHGQRIHRKFLPIKLEYSPKNDKFRVYSMLIKCGRIHSSGIINIGRIEKVRQTGQFCTIPVNIQKYLKKRKCSEPVTVRVTTERNTVERFFMEFAPYEKQSERDLTTGECIVKIWYDKQDESELLIRLLAFGPTIEILAPSDFRQKAAERVFRQFELFN
;
A
#
# COMPACT_ATOMS: atom_id res chain seq x y z
N VAL A 1 36.25 -24.53 -6.25
CA VAL A 1 35.57 -23.19 -6.15
C VAL A 1 35.10 -22.81 -7.55
N ILE A 2 33.79 -22.74 -7.77
CA ILE A 2 33.20 -22.35 -9.04
C ILE A 2 33.49 -20.87 -9.26
N LYS A 3 34.35 -20.53 -10.21
CA LYS A 3 34.75 -19.14 -10.54
C LYS A 3 33.66 -18.35 -11.27
N ASN A 4 32.79 -19.02 -12.02
CA ASN A 4 31.71 -18.39 -12.78
C ASN A 4 30.36 -18.91 -12.26
N LYS A 5 29.38 -18.00 -12.11
CA LYS A 5 28.02 -18.42 -11.81
C LYS A 5 27.48 -19.28 -12.96
N PRO A 6 26.94 -20.48 -12.68
CA PRO A 6 26.36 -21.30 -13.74
C PRO A 6 25.18 -20.55 -14.37
N VAL A 7 25.22 -20.40 -15.69
CA VAL A 7 24.10 -19.84 -16.46
C VAL A 7 23.11 -20.97 -16.72
N SER A 8 22.05 -21.03 -15.92
CA SER A 8 20.96 -21.96 -16.19
C SER A 8 20.02 -21.36 -17.23
N PRO A 9 19.75 -22.04 -18.33
CA PRO A 9 18.79 -21.57 -19.32
C PRO A 9 17.39 -21.52 -18.70
N MET A 10 16.61 -20.51 -19.06
CA MET A 10 15.20 -20.42 -18.62
C MET A 10 14.40 -21.61 -19.16
N THR A 11 13.61 -22.22 -18.29
CA THR A 11 12.65 -23.25 -18.67
C THR A 11 11.55 -22.68 -19.57
N THR A 12 10.86 -23.52 -20.31
CA THR A 12 9.70 -23.10 -21.13
C THR A 12 8.64 -22.41 -20.28
N LEU A 13 8.33 -22.93 -19.11
CA LEU A 13 7.36 -22.33 -18.18
C LEU A 13 7.77 -20.93 -17.73
N GLN A 14 9.05 -20.70 -17.38
CA GLN A 14 9.57 -19.39 -17.03
C GLN A 14 9.46 -18.40 -18.18
N LYS A 15 9.75 -18.83 -19.41
CA LYS A 15 9.60 -18.00 -20.61
C LYS A 15 8.13 -17.60 -20.84
N MET A 16 7.21 -18.57 -20.73
CA MET A 16 5.76 -18.32 -20.87
C MET A 16 5.26 -17.34 -19.81
N TRP A 17 5.70 -17.51 -18.55
CA TRP A 17 5.36 -16.61 -17.44
C TRP A 17 5.91 -15.19 -17.69
N LEU A 18 7.17 -15.07 -18.08
CA LEU A 18 7.79 -13.78 -18.40
C LEU A 18 7.04 -13.08 -19.55
N LYS A 19 6.68 -13.82 -20.61
CA LYS A 19 5.86 -13.31 -21.71
C LYS A 19 4.53 -12.71 -21.23
N SER A 20 3.84 -13.41 -20.31
CA SER A 20 2.60 -12.90 -19.71
C SER A 20 2.83 -11.63 -18.87
N LYS A 21 3.98 -11.54 -18.16
CA LYS A 21 4.33 -10.36 -17.36
C LYS A 21 4.66 -9.13 -18.20
N LEU A 22 5.24 -9.30 -19.38
CA LEU A 22 5.52 -8.17 -20.30
C LEU A 22 4.24 -7.47 -20.77
N SER A 23 3.09 -8.16 -20.74
CA SER A 23 1.79 -7.57 -21.06
C SER A 23 1.20 -6.71 -19.94
N ASP A 24 1.74 -6.77 -18.72
CA ASP A 24 1.27 -5.95 -17.59
C ASP A 24 1.80 -4.51 -17.73
N PRO A 25 0.92 -3.48 -17.79
CA PRO A 25 1.35 -2.09 -17.89
C PRO A 25 2.35 -1.67 -16.81
N LYS A 26 2.27 -2.30 -15.63
CA LYS A 26 3.16 -2.01 -14.49
C LYS A 26 4.62 -2.41 -14.74
N ILE A 27 4.88 -3.30 -15.70
CA ILE A 27 6.26 -3.70 -15.99
C ILE A 27 7.13 -2.51 -16.44
N ARG A 28 6.52 -1.52 -17.11
CA ARG A 28 7.16 -0.28 -17.56
C ARG A 28 7.62 0.64 -16.42
N LEU A 29 7.17 0.39 -15.20
CA LEU A 29 7.65 1.07 -14.01
C LEU A 29 9.06 0.59 -13.60
N PHE A 30 9.40 -0.65 -13.95
CA PHE A 30 10.62 -1.32 -13.50
C PHE A 30 11.65 -1.54 -14.60
N LEU A 31 11.20 -1.66 -15.85
CA LEU A 31 12.04 -1.91 -17.02
C LEU A 31 11.90 -0.76 -18.02
N CYS A 32 13.02 -0.40 -18.67
CA CYS A 32 12.98 0.55 -19.77
C CYS A 32 12.41 -0.10 -21.04
N ASP A 33 11.87 0.73 -21.94
CA ASP A 33 11.20 0.28 -23.17
C ASP A 33 12.14 -0.53 -24.08
N ASP A 34 13.44 -0.20 -24.14
CA ASP A 34 14.44 -0.96 -24.89
C ASP A 34 14.58 -2.40 -24.38
N THR A 35 14.62 -2.54 -23.04
CA THR A 35 14.69 -3.87 -22.41
C THR A 35 13.43 -4.68 -22.69
N ILE A 36 12.26 -4.05 -22.61
CA ILE A 36 10.97 -4.70 -22.89
C ILE A 36 10.96 -5.17 -24.34
N SER A 37 11.29 -4.30 -25.29
CA SER A 37 11.33 -4.61 -26.73
C SER A 37 12.31 -5.75 -27.03
N ALA A 38 13.49 -5.75 -26.42
CA ALA A 38 14.47 -6.82 -26.55
C ALA A 38 13.95 -8.16 -26.02
N LEU A 39 13.24 -8.15 -24.90
CA LEU A 39 12.64 -9.35 -24.31
C LEU A 39 11.47 -9.86 -25.15
N GLU A 40 10.60 -8.98 -25.64
CA GLU A 40 9.49 -9.32 -26.54
C GLU A 40 10.00 -9.99 -27.82
N LYS A 41 11.07 -9.44 -28.43
CA LYS A 41 11.71 -10.04 -29.59
C LYS A 41 12.28 -11.44 -29.30
N ARG A 42 12.94 -11.62 -28.16
CA ARG A 42 13.51 -12.92 -27.76
C ARG A 42 12.45 -13.95 -27.40
N LEU A 43 11.25 -13.53 -27.03
CA LEU A 43 10.12 -14.37 -26.65
C LEU A 43 9.04 -14.41 -27.74
N SER A 44 9.36 -14.01 -28.98
CA SER A 44 8.38 -13.98 -30.10
C SER A 44 7.66 -15.31 -30.28
N ASP A 45 8.40 -16.41 -30.25
CA ASP A 45 7.90 -17.77 -30.48
C ASP A 45 7.29 -18.46 -29.24
N VAL A 46 7.34 -17.74 -28.08
CA VAL A 46 6.82 -18.27 -26.82
C VAL A 46 5.37 -17.83 -26.65
N LYS A 47 4.47 -18.78 -26.38
CA LYS A 47 3.08 -18.46 -26.00
C LYS A 47 3.05 -17.96 -24.56
N PRO A 48 2.24 -16.93 -24.24
CA PRO A 48 2.07 -16.48 -22.86
C PRO A 48 1.42 -17.58 -22.01
N LEU A 49 1.76 -17.66 -20.73
CA LEU A 49 1.16 -18.62 -19.81
C LEU A 49 -0.33 -18.33 -19.58
N TYR A 50 -0.69 -17.06 -19.53
CA TYR A 50 -2.06 -16.58 -19.44
C TYR A 50 -2.19 -15.22 -20.13
N ASN A 51 -3.41 -14.86 -20.48
CA ASN A 51 -3.75 -13.52 -20.94
C ASN A 51 -4.50 -12.80 -19.85
N SER A 52 -4.15 -11.54 -19.56
CA SER A 52 -4.82 -10.70 -18.56
C SER A 52 -6.33 -10.54 -18.82
N SER A 53 -6.76 -10.64 -20.08
CA SER A 53 -8.18 -10.58 -20.45
C SER A 53 -9.03 -11.74 -19.91
N TYR A 54 -8.40 -12.84 -19.46
CA TYR A 54 -9.11 -13.96 -18.85
C TYR A 54 -9.53 -13.68 -17.40
N PHE A 55 -9.02 -12.61 -16.79
CA PHE A 55 -9.26 -12.28 -15.40
C PHE A 55 -10.09 -11.00 -15.28
N ARG A 56 -11.11 -11.06 -14.42
CA ARG A 56 -11.87 -9.90 -13.96
C ARG A 56 -11.57 -9.66 -12.50
N TYR A 57 -11.10 -8.47 -12.17
CA TYR A 57 -10.87 -8.06 -10.79
C TYR A 57 -12.17 -7.45 -10.23
N THR A 58 -12.74 -8.05 -9.18
CA THR A 58 -14.00 -7.61 -8.58
C THR A 58 -13.83 -6.60 -7.45
N ASP A 59 -12.69 -6.66 -6.74
CA ASP A 59 -12.41 -5.81 -5.58
C ASP A 59 -11.42 -4.68 -5.88
N ARG A 60 -11.26 -4.34 -7.16
CA ARG A 60 -10.35 -3.29 -7.60
C ARG A 60 -11.14 -2.03 -7.94
N PHE A 61 -10.75 -0.89 -7.35
CA PHE A 61 -11.32 0.40 -7.73
C PHE A 61 -10.89 0.79 -9.15
N SER A 62 -11.78 1.49 -9.86
CA SER A 62 -11.56 1.92 -11.24
C SER A 62 -10.65 3.16 -11.35
N ASP A 63 -10.37 3.84 -10.24
CA ASP A 63 -9.61 5.09 -10.15
C ASP A 63 -8.14 4.86 -9.76
N GLY A 64 -7.55 3.76 -10.22
CA GLY A 64 -6.12 3.43 -10.05
C GLY A 64 -5.18 4.49 -10.64
N ASP A 65 -3.87 4.33 -10.38
CA ASP A 65 -2.87 5.18 -11.00
C ASP A 65 -2.76 4.88 -12.51
N ASP A 66 -2.53 5.93 -13.32
CA ASP A 66 -2.27 5.78 -14.74
C ASP A 66 -0.79 5.39 -14.98
N TYR A 67 -0.55 4.11 -15.18
CA TYR A 67 0.79 3.58 -15.45
C TYR A 67 1.30 3.86 -16.87
N SER A 68 0.45 4.39 -17.77
CA SER A 68 0.83 4.82 -19.11
C SER A 68 1.39 6.25 -19.11
N ASP A 69 1.07 7.05 -18.11
CA ASP A 69 1.57 8.43 -17.99
C ASP A 69 3.11 8.43 -17.84
N GLU A 70 3.76 9.16 -18.73
CA GLU A 70 5.22 9.28 -18.78
C GLU A 70 5.79 9.99 -17.55
N LEU A 71 5.09 11.02 -17.04
CA LEU A 71 5.51 11.74 -15.84
C LEU A 71 5.42 10.83 -14.61
N TYR A 72 4.34 10.06 -14.49
CA TYR A 72 4.19 9.06 -13.44
C TYR A 72 5.33 8.06 -13.46
N ARG A 73 5.65 7.49 -14.64
CA ARG A 73 6.75 6.52 -14.79
C ARG A 73 8.10 7.13 -14.41
N LYS A 74 8.42 8.35 -14.85
CA LYS A 74 9.66 9.06 -14.48
C LYS A 74 9.76 9.28 -12.98
N ASN A 75 8.69 9.76 -12.35
CA ASN A 75 8.63 9.98 -10.91
C ASN A 75 8.80 8.67 -10.13
N PHE A 76 8.11 7.60 -10.56
CA PHE A 76 8.23 6.28 -9.95
C PHE A 76 9.66 5.75 -10.00
N GLN A 77 10.31 5.81 -11.17
CA GLN A 77 11.67 5.34 -11.37
C GLN A 77 12.69 6.15 -10.54
N ALA A 78 12.51 7.47 -10.47
CA ALA A 78 13.34 8.32 -9.62
C ALA A 78 13.22 7.93 -8.14
N ILE A 79 12.00 7.68 -7.66
CA ILE A 79 11.75 7.23 -6.29
C ILE A 79 12.33 5.83 -6.05
N LEU A 80 12.12 4.88 -6.97
CA LEU A 80 12.67 3.53 -6.87
C LEU A 80 14.21 3.55 -6.77
N ASN A 81 14.85 4.39 -7.57
CA ASN A 81 16.29 4.59 -7.51
C ASN A 81 16.71 5.22 -6.18
N GLY A 82 15.98 6.22 -5.71
CA GLY A 82 16.22 6.83 -4.40
C GLY A 82 16.08 5.84 -3.23
N VAL A 83 15.11 4.90 -3.30
CA VAL A 83 15.00 3.82 -2.31
C VAL A 83 16.22 2.90 -2.35
N LYS A 84 16.68 2.51 -3.57
CA LYS A 84 17.82 1.61 -3.75
C LYS A 84 19.15 2.24 -3.31
N SER A 85 19.35 3.52 -3.62
CA SER A 85 20.60 4.25 -3.33
C SER A 85 20.58 4.97 -1.98
N GLN A 86 19.44 5.00 -1.27
CA GLN A 86 19.22 5.80 -0.07
C GLN A 86 19.48 7.30 -0.30
N GLU A 87 19.11 7.78 -1.48
CA GLU A 87 19.27 9.18 -1.87
C GLU A 87 18.11 10.04 -1.35
N ILE A 88 18.43 11.23 -0.84
CA ILE A 88 17.45 12.23 -0.46
C ILE A 88 16.93 12.90 -1.72
N LEU A 89 15.61 12.89 -1.91
CA LEU A 89 14.93 13.47 -3.05
C LEU A 89 14.17 14.75 -2.67
N GLU A 90 14.17 15.74 -3.54
CA GLU A 90 13.20 16.84 -3.48
C GLU A 90 11.93 16.41 -4.19
N ILE A 91 10.82 16.36 -3.45
CA ILE A 91 9.53 15.92 -3.97
C ILE A 91 8.53 17.06 -3.88
N THR A 92 7.88 17.36 -5.00
CA THR A 92 6.71 18.25 -5.08
C THR A 92 5.47 17.41 -5.32
N PHE A 93 4.47 17.55 -4.46
CA PHE A 93 3.22 16.79 -4.57
C PHE A 93 2.04 17.57 -3.98
N THR A 94 0.81 17.22 -4.38
CA THR A 94 -0.41 17.73 -3.79
C THR A 94 -0.90 16.80 -2.68
N SER A 95 -1.08 17.34 -1.47
CA SER A 95 -1.57 16.59 -0.31
C SER A 95 -3.04 16.17 -0.48
N GLY A 96 -3.54 15.29 0.41
CA GLY A 96 -4.96 14.91 0.45
C GLY A 96 -5.92 16.09 0.69
N HIS A 97 -5.42 17.17 1.25
CA HIS A 97 -6.17 18.39 1.52
C HIS A 97 -5.98 19.49 0.44
N GLY A 98 -5.43 19.12 -0.72
CA GLY A 98 -5.23 20.05 -1.84
C GLY A 98 -4.03 20.99 -1.68
N GLN A 99 -3.22 20.88 -0.63
CA GLN A 99 -2.06 21.74 -0.44
C GLN A 99 -0.88 21.23 -1.26
N ARG A 100 -0.23 22.12 -2.00
CA ARG A 100 1.01 21.83 -2.70
C ARG A 100 2.19 21.86 -1.74
N ILE A 101 2.92 20.76 -1.65
CA ILE A 101 4.06 20.56 -0.76
C ILE A 101 5.32 20.36 -1.59
N HIS A 102 6.39 21.10 -1.24
CA HIS A 102 7.71 20.93 -1.83
C HIS A 102 8.74 20.80 -0.71
N ARG A 103 9.32 19.61 -0.55
CA ARG A 103 10.26 19.31 0.56
C ARG A 103 11.23 18.20 0.21
N LYS A 104 12.27 18.05 1.04
CA LYS A 104 13.24 16.95 0.95
C LYS A 104 12.76 15.74 1.73
N PHE A 105 12.78 14.59 1.07
CA PHE A 105 12.39 13.30 1.64
C PHE A 105 13.46 12.25 1.36
N LEU A 106 13.68 11.37 2.32
CA LEU A 106 14.40 10.11 2.11
C LEU A 106 13.36 9.02 1.84
N PRO A 107 13.24 8.51 0.61
CA PRO A 107 12.34 7.41 0.31
C PRO A 107 12.88 6.12 0.94
N ILE A 108 12.03 5.37 1.63
CA ILE A 108 12.43 4.17 2.36
C ILE A 108 11.91 2.90 1.69
N LYS A 109 10.62 2.93 1.29
CA LYS A 109 9.94 1.75 0.79
C LYS A 109 8.80 2.14 -0.15
N LEU A 110 8.63 1.37 -1.20
CA LEU A 110 7.45 1.42 -2.06
C LEU A 110 6.41 0.43 -1.52
N GLU A 111 5.16 0.86 -1.51
CA GLU A 111 4.01 0.05 -1.16
C GLU A 111 3.02 0.06 -2.32
N TYR A 112 2.42 -1.09 -2.60
CA TYR A 112 1.37 -1.23 -3.60
C TYR A 112 0.08 -1.68 -2.93
N SER A 113 -1.00 -0.97 -3.19
CA SER A 113 -2.36 -1.34 -2.75
C SER A 113 -3.11 -2.01 -3.91
N PRO A 114 -3.32 -3.34 -3.89
CA PRO A 114 -4.05 -4.03 -4.96
C PRO A 114 -5.50 -3.55 -5.10
N LYS A 115 -6.18 -3.27 -3.98
CA LYS A 115 -7.56 -2.80 -3.95
C LYS A 115 -7.72 -1.43 -4.64
N ASN A 116 -6.82 -0.51 -4.34
CA ASN A 116 -6.85 0.85 -4.91
C ASN A 116 -6.10 0.95 -6.25
N ASP A 117 -5.33 -0.08 -6.62
CA ASP A 117 -4.40 -0.09 -7.76
C ASP A 117 -3.48 1.14 -7.79
N LYS A 118 -2.90 1.47 -6.63
CA LYS A 118 -2.05 2.66 -6.43
C LYS A 118 -0.74 2.31 -5.74
N PHE A 119 0.33 2.96 -6.19
CA PHE A 119 1.60 2.93 -5.49
C PHE A 119 1.75 4.11 -4.54
N ARG A 120 2.36 3.83 -3.40
CA ARG A 120 2.71 4.83 -2.39
C ARG A 120 4.16 4.69 -2.01
N VAL A 121 4.82 5.79 -1.66
CA VAL A 121 6.15 5.78 -1.07
C VAL A 121 6.06 6.13 0.41
N TYR A 122 6.61 5.23 1.23
CA TYR A 122 6.93 5.52 2.62
C TYR A 122 8.25 6.27 2.67
N SER A 123 8.25 7.46 3.26
CA SER A 123 9.39 8.36 3.25
C SER A 123 9.60 9.04 4.60
N MET A 124 10.84 9.50 4.83
CA MET A 124 11.19 10.33 5.97
C MET A 124 11.38 11.77 5.52
N LEU A 125 10.68 12.70 6.15
CA LEU A 125 10.87 14.13 5.93
C LEU A 125 12.23 14.55 6.49
N ILE A 126 13.04 15.19 5.65
CA ILE A 126 14.33 15.75 6.04
C ILE A 126 14.18 17.26 6.22
N LYS A 127 14.52 17.73 7.43
CA LYS A 127 14.55 19.15 7.76
C LYS A 127 15.89 19.50 8.42
N CYS A 128 16.58 20.51 7.92
CA CYS A 128 17.92 20.91 8.42
C CYS A 128 18.90 19.72 8.52
N GLY A 129 18.92 18.84 7.52
CA GLY A 129 19.81 17.67 7.48
C GLY A 129 19.47 16.54 8.46
N ARG A 130 18.33 16.62 9.17
CA ARG A 130 17.91 15.62 10.15
C ARG A 130 16.55 15.03 9.79
N ILE A 131 16.31 13.79 10.20
CA ILE A 131 14.99 13.16 10.06
C ILE A 131 14.03 13.82 11.06
N HIS A 132 12.96 14.41 10.53
CA HIS A 132 11.96 15.11 11.34
C HIS A 132 10.74 14.20 11.62
N SER A 133 10.14 13.63 10.59
CA SER A 133 8.94 12.80 10.68
C SER A 133 8.89 11.79 9.53
N SER A 134 7.98 10.85 9.62
CA SER A 134 7.68 9.91 8.55
C SER A 134 6.34 10.27 7.89
N GLY A 135 6.19 9.93 6.63
CA GLY A 135 4.95 10.13 5.87
C GLY A 135 4.80 9.14 4.73
N ILE A 136 3.58 9.04 4.24
CA ILE A 136 3.24 8.27 3.04
C ILE A 136 2.80 9.27 1.97
N ILE A 137 3.35 9.15 0.77
CA ILE A 137 3.00 9.97 -0.38
C ILE A 137 2.47 9.05 -1.48
N ASN A 138 1.27 9.31 -1.98
CA ASN A 138 0.74 8.61 -3.15
C ASN A 138 1.52 9.08 -4.38
N ILE A 139 2.05 8.15 -5.17
CA ILE A 139 2.88 8.49 -6.33
C ILE A 139 2.09 9.23 -7.39
N GLY A 140 0.81 8.89 -7.60
CA GLY A 140 -0.07 9.60 -8.53
C GLY A 140 -0.35 11.07 -8.18
N ARG A 141 0.04 11.54 -6.97
CA ARG A 141 -0.06 12.95 -6.58
C ARG A 141 1.25 13.72 -6.71
N ILE A 142 2.31 13.06 -7.17
CA ILE A 142 3.64 13.66 -7.29
C ILE A 142 3.75 14.38 -8.62
N GLU A 143 3.96 15.69 -8.55
CA GLU A 143 4.15 16.56 -9.72
C GLU A 143 5.59 16.47 -10.23
N LYS A 144 6.57 16.40 -9.32
CA LYS A 144 7.99 16.42 -9.68
C LYS A 144 8.84 15.75 -8.63
N VAL A 145 9.81 14.96 -9.08
CA VAL A 145 10.91 14.42 -8.28
C VAL A 145 12.23 14.95 -8.82
N ARG A 146 13.10 15.43 -7.93
CA ARG A 146 14.46 15.86 -8.25
C ARG A 146 15.45 15.14 -7.36
N GLN A 147 16.48 14.59 -7.96
CA GLN A 147 17.62 14.02 -7.25
C GLN A 147 18.48 15.13 -6.66
N THR A 148 18.96 14.95 -5.43
CA THR A 148 19.77 15.97 -4.74
C THR A 148 21.27 15.65 -4.75
N GLY A 149 21.64 14.41 -5.09
CA GLY A 149 23.01 13.90 -4.95
C GLY A 149 23.43 13.71 -3.47
N GLN A 150 22.50 13.87 -2.51
CA GLN A 150 22.77 13.68 -1.09
C GLN A 150 22.27 12.28 -0.67
N PHE A 151 23.17 11.50 -0.08
CA PHE A 151 22.88 10.13 0.35
C PHE A 151 22.81 10.05 1.86
N CYS A 152 21.89 9.25 2.37
CA CYS A 152 21.80 8.98 3.81
C CYS A 152 22.78 7.86 4.16
N THR A 153 23.85 8.21 4.85
CA THR A 153 24.90 7.24 5.30
C THR A 153 24.56 6.57 6.63
N ILE A 154 23.55 7.09 7.35
CA ILE A 154 23.16 6.56 8.65
C ILE A 154 22.08 5.51 8.43
N PRO A 155 22.24 4.27 8.93
CA PRO A 155 21.18 3.28 8.87
C PRO A 155 19.93 3.79 9.59
N VAL A 156 18.87 4.07 8.83
CA VAL A 156 17.61 4.51 9.39
C VAL A 156 16.94 3.32 10.06
N ASN A 157 16.80 3.37 11.38
CA ASN A 157 16.03 2.36 12.10
C ASN A 157 14.53 2.55 11.82
N ILE A 158 14.09 2.03 10.68
CA ILE A 158 12.71 2.12 10.18
C ILE A 158 11.73 1.57 11.23
N GLN A 159 12.10 0.50 11.92
CA GLN A 159 11.25 -0.14 12.94
C GLN A 159 10.89 0.80 14.09
N LYS A 160 11.82 1.67 14.49
CA LYS A 160 11.56 2.69 15.53
C LYS A 160 10.48 3.68 15.10
N TYR A 161 10.49 4.10 13.82
CA TYR A 161 9.50 5.03 13.28
C TYR A 161 8.16 4.35 13.01
N LEU A 162 8.17 3.12 12.52
CA LEU A 162 6.96 2.32 12.32
C LEU A 162 6.23 2.05 13.65
N LYS A 163 6.98 1.70 14.71
CA LYS A 163 6.40 1.52 16.06
C LYS A 163 5.75 2.79 16.60
N LYS A 164 6.33 3.98 16.35
CA LYS A 164 5.76 5.26 16.81
C LYS A 164 4.46 5.63 16.09
N ARG A 165 4.23 5.09 14.90
CA ARG A 165 2.99 5.32 14.13
C ARG A 165 1.84 4.47 14.62
N LYS A 166 2.12 3.29 15.16
CA LYS A 166 1.07 2.41 15.67
C LYS A 166 0.30 3.05 16.82
N CYS A 167 -0.96 2.72 16.91
CA CYS A 167 -1.79 3.06 18.05
C CYS A 167 -1.16 2.50 19.35
N SER A 168 -1.35 3.20 20.46
CA SER A 168 -0.93 2.72 21.77
C SER A 168 -1.78 1.56 22.26
N GLU A 169 -3.08 1.63 21.95
CA GLU A 169 -4.08 0.63 22.29
C GLU A 169 -4.80 0.16 21.03
N PRO A 170 -5.06 -1.16 20.89
CA PRO A 170 -5.81 -1.68 19.77
C PRO A 170 -7.29 -1.33 19.88
N VAL A 171 -7.97 -1.19 18.75
CA VAL A 171 -9.43 -1.18 18.75
C VAL A 171 -9.92 -2.60 19.00
N THR A 172 -10.76 -2.75 20.03
CA THR A 172 -11.39 -4.02 20.40
C THR A 172 -12.83 -4.04 19.91
N VAL A 173 -13.16 -5.05 19.14
CA VAL A 173 -14.48 -5.19 18.49
C VAL A 173 -15.04 -6.55 18.83
N ARG A 174 -16.33 -6.59 19.22
CA ARG A 174 -17.16 -7.81 19.23
C ARG A 174 -17.76 -7.99 17.85
N VAL A 175 -17.66 -9.18 17.30
CA VAL A 175 -18.17 -9.53 15.98
C VAL A 175 -19.19 -10.66 16.15
N THR A 176 -20.45 -10.41 15.74
CA THR A 176 -21.51 -11.40 15.81
C THR A 176 -21.42 -12.43 14.69
N THR A 177 -22.13 -13.53 14.83
CA THR A 177 -22.21 -14.58 13.79
C THR A 177 -23.22 -14.30 12.70
N GLU A 178 -24.03 -13.24 12.84
CA GLU A 178 -25.07 -12.89 11.88
C GLU A 178 -24.50 -12.65 10.47
N ARG A 179 -25.22 -13.09 9.44
CA ARG A 179 -24.93 -12.83 8.02
C ARG A 179 -23.49 -13.13 7.63
N ASN A 180 -22.88 -14.14 8.24
CA ASN A 180 -21.49 -14.53 7.99
C ASN A 180 -20.48 -13.42 8.31
N THR A 181 -20.80 -12.57 9.29
CA THR A 181 -20.00 -11.37 9.61
C THR A 181 -18.58 -11.72 10.05
N VAL A 182 -18.40 -12.81 10.79
CA VAL A 182 -17.07 -13.23 11.26
C VAL A 182 -16.10 -13.41 10.09
N GLU A 183 -16.48 -14.16 9.06
CA GLU A 183 -15.60 -14.41 7.89
C GLU A 183 -15.36 -13.12 7.10
N ARG A 184 -16.44 -12.36 6.83
CA ARG A 184 -16.33 -11.07 6.13
C ARG A 184 -15.43 -10.10 6.88
N PHE A 185 -15.51 -10.07 8.21
CA PHE A 185 -14.68 -9.23 9.05
C PHE A 185 -13.19 -9.61 8.93
N PHE A 186 -12.89 -10.91 9.03
CA PHE A 186 -11.50 -11.36 8.89
C PHE A 186 -10.93 -11.12 7.49
N MET A 187 -11.74 -11.20 6.45
CA MET A 187 -11.34 -10.86 5.08
C MET A 187 -11.06 -9.35 4.93
N GLU A 188 -11.97 -8.48 5.38
CA GLU A 188 -11.81 -7.02 5.26
C GLU A 188 -10.60 -6.51 6.04
N PHE A 189 -10.39 -7.05 7.25
CA PHE A 189 -9.26 -6.66 8.10
C PHE A 189 -8.04 -7.57 7.95
N ALA A 190 -7.92 -8.34 6.86
CA ALA A 190 -6.76 -9.17 6.58
C ALA A 190 -5.42 -8.42 6.61
N PRO A 191 -5.32 -7.17 6.11
CA PRO A 191 -4.06 -6.40 6.13
C PRO A 191 -3.64 -5.89 7.51
N TYR A 192 -4.54 -5.92 8.50
CA TYR A 192 -4.24 -5.40 9.84
C TYR A 192 -3.61 -6.46 10.73
N GLU A 193 -2.70 -6.03 11.58
CA GLU A 193 -2.25 -6.86 12.72
C GLU A 193 -3.42 -7.00 13.69
N LYS A 194 -3.78 -8.24 14.02
CA LYS A 194 -4.95 -8.54 14.85
C LYS A 194 -4.74 -9.76 15.71
N GLN A 195 -5.42 -9.77 16.84
CA GLN A 195 -5.57 -10.90 17.76
C GLN A 195 -7.05 -11.15 17.97
N SER A 196 -7.48 -12.40 17.96
CA SER A 196 -8.90 -12.75 18.14
C SER A 196 -9.07 -13.88 19.13
N GLU A 197 -10.16 -13.81 19.87
CA GLU A 197 -10.65 -14.85 20.76
C GLU A 197 -12.08 -15.19 20.31
N ARG A 198 -12.38 -16.46 20.16
CA ARG A 198 -13.71 -16.93 19.76
C ARG A 198 -14.38 -17.62 20.93
N ASP A 199 -15.61 -17.21 21.21
CA ASP A 199 -16.49 -17.94 22.12
C ASP A 199 -17.00 -19.21 21.42
N LEU A 200 -16.69 -20.36 21.95
CA LEU A 200 -17.08 -21.65 21.38
C LEU A 200 -18.57 -21.94 21.54
N THR A 201 -19.27 -21.24 22.45
CA THR A 201 -20.70 -21.43 22.72
C THR A 201 -21.55 -20.60 21.80
N THR A 202 -21.21 -19.31 21.66
CA THR A 202 -21.99 -18.36 20.84
C THR A 202 -21.45 -18.26 19.42
N GLY A 203 -20.20 -18.63 19.21
CA GLY A 203 -19.48 -18.45 17.95
C GLY A 203 -19.02 -17.02 17.69
N GLU A 204 -19.36 -16.06 18.56
CA GLU A 204 -18.92 -14.67 18.47
C GLU A 204 -17.41 -14.54 18.65
N CYS A 205 -16.85 -13.49 18.08
CA CYS A 205 -15.42 -13.21 18.18
C CYS A 205 -15.17 -11.84 18.82
N ILE A 206 -14.21 -11.78 19.74
CA ILE A 206 -13.61 -10.52 20.19
C ILE A 206 -12.28 -10.36 19.47
N VAL A 207 -12.16 -9.26 18.74
CA VAL A 207 -11.00 -8.99 17.87
C VAL A 207 -10.33 -7.69 18.29
N LYS A 208 -9.02 -7.73 18.54
CA LYS A 208 -8.16 -6.57 18.78
C LYS A 208 -7.43 -6.24 17.50
N ILE A 209 -7.52 -5.01 17.00
CA ILE A 209 -6.93 -4.54 15.76
C ILE A 209 -5.92 -3.43 16.05
N TRP A 210 -4.66 -3.62 15.64
CA TRP A 210 -3.63 -2.58 15.67
C TRP A 210 -3.59 -1.86 14.34
N TYR A 211 -3.52 -0.54 14.39
CA TYR A 211 -3.55 0.32 13.21
C TYR A 211 -2.53 1.47 13.33
N ASP A 212 -2.22 2.09 12.21
CA ASP A 212 -1.44 3.32 12.20
C ASP A 212 -2.34 4.50 12.57
N LYS A 213 -1.89 5.37 13.47
CA LYS A 213 -2.67 6.54 13.95
C LYS A 213 -3.21 7.42 12.81
N GLN A 214 -2.51 7.45 11.68
CA GLN A 214 -2.94 8.20 10.49
C GLN A 214 -4.12 7.55 9.77
N ASP A 215 -4.32 6.24 9.97
CA ASP A 215 -5.37 5.46 9.32
C ASP A 215 -6.61 5.29 10.21
N GLU A 216 -6.66 5.98 11.36
CA GLU A 216 -7.78 5.89 12.32
C GLU A 216 -9.14 6.15 11.66
N SER A 217 -9.23 7.20 10.84
CA SER A 217 -10.48 7.55 10.14
C SER A 217 -10.88 6.48 9.13
N GLU A 218 -9.91 5.90 8.43
CA GLU A 218 -10.15 4.82 7.47
C GLU A 218 -10.62 3.55 8.19
N LEU A 219 -9.97 3.19 9.29
CA LEU A 219 -10.37 2.05 10.12
C LEU A 219 -11.81 2.23 10.64
N LEU A 220 -12.13 3.44 11.11
CA LEU A 220 -13.47 3.75 11.60
C LEU A 220 -14.55 3.61 10.52
N ILE A 221 -14.29 4.11 9.32
CA ILE A 221 -15.20 3.96 8.17
C ILE A 221 -15.43 2.48 7.85
N ARG A 222 -14.37 1.68 7.81
CA ARG A 222 -14.44 0.25 7.52
C ARG A 222 -15.22 -0.51 8.58
N LEU A 223 -15.03 -0.18 9.86
CA LEU A 223 -15.81 -0.78 10.95
C LEU A 223 -17.29 -0.42 10.84
N LEU A 224 -17.62 0.85 10.62
CA LEU A 224 -19.01 1.30 10.49
C LEU A 224 -19.75 0.66 9.29
N ALA A 225 -19.05 0.23 8.26
CA ALA A 225 -19.62 -0.49 7.12
C ALA A 225 -20.25 -1.85 7.48
N PHE A 226 -19.91 -2.41 8.64
CA PHE A 226 -20.51 -3.65 9.15
C PHE A 226 -21.88 -3.43 9.83
N GLY A 227 -22.22 -2.17 10.11
CA GLY A 227 -23.49 -1.81 10.76
C GLY A 227 -23.66 -2.47 12.13
N PRO A 228 -24.87 -2.99 12.46
CA PRO A 228 -25.16 -3.52 13.79
C PRO A 228 -24.56 -4.90 14.08
N THR A 229 -23.86 -5.51 13.12
CA THR A 229 -23.28 -6.84 13.29
C THR A 229 -21.94 -6.83 14.02
N ILE A 230 -21.45 -5.65 14.38
CA ILE A 230 -20.27 -5.46 15.22
C ILE A 230 -20.53 -4.44 16.33
N GLU A 231 -19.79 -4.58 17.43
CA GLU A 231 -19.79 -3.61 18.52
C GLU A 231 -18.34 -3.20 18.85
N ILE A 232 -18.06 -1.89 18.85
CA ILE A 232 -16.75 -1.36 19.25
C ILE A 232 -16.75 -1.28 20.79
N LEU A 233 -15.88 -2.06 21.44
CA LEU A 233 -15.79 -2.15 22.89
C LEU A 233 -14.80 -1.16 23.47
N ALA A 234 -13.62 -0.99 22.83
CA ALA A 234 -12.53 -0.16 23.30
C ALA A 234 -11.65 0.33 22.13
N PRO A 235 -10.88 1.40 22.30
CA PRO A 235 -10.88 2.33 23.44
C PRO A 235 -12.11 3.26 23.44
N SER A 236 -12.39 3.90 24.56
CA SER A 236 -13.59 4.74 24.76
C SER A 236 -13.68 5.91 23.81
N ASP A 237 -12.56 6.57 23.52
CA ASP A 237 -12.49 7.71 22.59
C ASP A 237 -12.78 7.29 21.14
N PHE A 238 -12.31 6.11 20.72
CA PHE A 238 -12.63 5.56 19.41
C PHE A 238 -14.11 5.17 19.30
N ARG A 239 -14.65 4.55 20.34
CA ARG A 239 -16.09 4.23 20.43
C ARG A 239 -16.95 5.49 20.38
N GLN A 240 -16.55 6.55 21.08
CA GLN A 240 -17.26 7.83 21.04
C GLN A 240 -17.28 8.43 19.63
N LYS A 241 -16.13 8.47 18.94
CA LYS A 241 -16.05 8.93 17.54
C LYS A 241 -16.95 8.12 16.60
N ALA A 242 -17.07 6.81 16.83
CA ALA A 242 -18.00 5.95 16.08
C ALA A 242 -19.46 6.34 16.34
N ALA A 243 -19.84 6.48 17.61
CA ALA A 243 -21.17 6.87 18.02
C ALA A 243 -21.58 8.25 17.47
N GLU A 244 -20.67 9.24 17.53
CA GLU A 244 -20.91 10.57 16.95
C GLU A 244 -21.18 10.52 15.44
N ARG A 245 -20.48 9.67 14.68
CA ARG A 245 -20.73 9.53 13.23
C ARG A 245 -22.08 8.88 12.95
N VAL A 246 -22.43 7.82 13.70
CA VAL A 246 -23.73 7.16 13.56
C VAL A 246 -24.87 8.13 13.92
N PHE A 247 -24.71 8.90 14.99
CA PHE A 247 -25.70 9.89 15.42
C PHE A 247 -25.90 10.98 14.36
N ARG A 248 -24.82 11.58 13.83
CA ARG A 248 -24.91 12.56 12.73
C ARG A 248 -25.59 11.98 11.48
N GLN A 249 -25.34 10.71 11.17
CA GLN A 249 -26.02 10.06 10.06
C GLN A 249 -27.50 9.89 10.34
N PHE A 250 -27.87 9.53 11.57
CA PHE A 250 -29.27 9.41 11.99
C PHE A 250 -30.02 10.75 11.89
N GLU A 251 -29.38 11.86 12.27
CA GLU A 251 -29.96 13.22 12.15
C GLU A 251 -30.24 13.62 10.70
N LEU A 252 -29.56 13.04 9.71
CA LEU A 252 -29.82 13.33 8.28
C LEU A 252 -31.05 12.60 7.73
N PHE A 253 -31.59 11.63 8.47
CA PHE A 253 -32.80 10.87 8.08
C PHE A 253 -34.07 11.34 8.81
N ASN A 254 -33.94 12.24 9.77
CA ASN A 254 -35.03 12.88 10.48
C ASN A 254 -35.10 14.37 10.15
#